data_977955d2e502f4a39b593002eec91b12
#
_entry.id   977955d2e502f4a39b593002eec91b12
#
_cell.length_a   1.000
_cell.length_b   1.000
_cell.length_c   1.000
_cell.angle_alpha   90.00
_cell.angle_beta   90.00
_cell.angle_gamma   90.00
#
_symmetry.space_group_name_H-M   'P 1'
#
loop_
_entity.id
_entity.type
_entity.pdbx_description
1 polymer ?
#
loop_
_entity_poly.entity_id
_entity_poly.type
_entity_poly.pdbx_seq_one_letter_code
_entity_poly.pdbx_strand_id
1 'polypeptide(L)'
;MDDSSPLAPAVRSILDAARERETPDTRLSVAPRSLPDALEGAAADGRVPVVAEVKPTSPTTDGQRDDDPAELAREMVAGGAAAISVLTEPDHFDGSTDALTAVRDAVDVPVLRKDFLLEEAQLDAVEADAVLLIARFLDGDGELDAMLAAARERGFQALVEVHDRAELQRAIDAGADIIGVNNRDLAALDVDLDTFES
;
A
#
# COMPACT_ATOMS: atom_id res chain seq x y z
N MET A 1 23.32 -16.85 1.25
CA MET A 1 24.10 -15.61 1.43
C MET A 1 23.10 -14.64 2.02
N ASP A 2 23.42 -14.18 3.22
CA ASP A 2 22.56 -13.23 3.94
C ASP A 2 22.68 -11.87 3.23
N ASP A 3 21.73 -11.58 2.34
CA ASP A 3 21.68 -10.33 1.57
C ASP A 3 20.89 -9.26 2.33
N SER A 4 21.20 -9.11 3.60
CA SER A 4 20.73 -8.00 4.43
C SER A 4 21.58 -6.75 4.16
N SER A 5 21.49 -6.21 2.94
CA SER A 5 21.99 -4.87 2.69
C SER A 5 21.31 -3.90 3.67
N PRO A 6 22.07 -3.03 4.35
CA PRO A 6 21.46 -2.12 5.33
C PRO A 6 20.50 -1.18 4.62
N LEU A 7 19.26 -1.11 5.10
CA LEU A 7 18.23 -0.20 4.58
C LEU A 7 18.75 1.24 4.49
N ALA A 8 18.36 1.94 3.44
CA ALA A 8 18.66 3.36 3.27
C ALA A 8 18.24 4.17 4.52
N PRO A 9 18.99 5.20 4.92
CA PRO A 9 18.66 6.00 6.11
C PRO A 9 17.24 6.57 6.10
N ALA A 10 16.75 6.97 4.93
CA ALA A 10 15.38 7.46 4.77
C ALA A 10 14.35 6.37 5.09
N VAL A 11 14.57 5.14 4.62
CA VAL A 11 13.66 4.01 4.90
C VAL A 11 13.64 3.68 6.38
N ARG A 12 14.81 3.67 7.04
CA ARG A 12 14.87 3.47 8.51
C ARG A 12 14.08 4.54 9.27
N SER A 13 14.24 5.81 8.90
CA SER A 13 13.49 6.92 9.49
C SER A 13 11.98 6.74 9.34
N ILE A 14 11.51 6.27 8.18
CA ILE A 14 10.10 5.98 7.93
C ILE A 14 9.60 4.86 8.85
N LEU A 15 10.35 3.76 8.96
CA LEU A 15 9.97 2.63 9.79
C LEU A 15 9.96 2.98 11.29
N ASP A 16 10.91 3.80 11.74
CA ASP A 16 10.96 4.26 13.11
C ASP A 16 9.75 5.16 13.42
N ALA A 17 9.42 6.11 12.55
CA ALA A 17 8.22 6.93 12.65
C ALA A 17 6.94 6.07 12.64
N ALA A 18 6.88 5.03 11.78
CA ALA A 18 5.75 4.13 11.73
C ALA A 18 5.53 3.35 13.05
N ARG A 19 6.60 2.93 13.73
CA ARG A 19 6.52 2.24 15.03
C ARG A 19 6.07 3.14 16.17
N GLU A 20 6.33 4.44 16.09
CA GLU A 20 6.00 5.43 17.13
C GLU A 20 4.58 6.00 16.97
N ARG A 21 3.85 5.65 15.88
CA ARG A 21 2.50 6.18 15.66
C ARG A 21 1.51 5.67 16.69
N GLU A 22 0.68 6.60 17.15
CA GLU A 22 -0.47 6.25 17.98
C GLU A 22 -1.46 5.37 17.20
N THR A 23 -1.94 4.32 17.85
CA THR A 23 -2.91 3.39 17.28
C THR A 23 -4.26 3.52 17.97
N PRO A 24 -5.39 3.40 17.23
CA PRO A 24 -6.70 3.43 17.83
C PRO A 24 -6.97 2.23 18.76
N ASP A 25 -7.77 2.45 19.80
CA ASP A 25 -8.25 1.38 20.69
C ASP A 25 -9.44 0.60 20.12
N THR A 26 -10.03 1.07 19.02
CA THR A 26 -11.25 0.49 18.44
C THR A 26 -10.92 -0.24 17.15
N ARG A 27 -11.28 -1.53 17.12
CA ARG A 27 -11.09 -2.36 15.93
C ARG A 27 -12.11 -2.03 14.85
N LEU A 28 -11.65 -1.88 13.62
CA LEU A 28 -12.49 -1.67 12.43
C LEU A 28 -13.12 -2.97 11.92
N SER A 29 -14.23 -2.81 11.20
CA SER A 29 -14.85 -3.86 10.38
C SER A 29 -15.32 -3.23 9.08
N VAL A 30 -14.70 -3.64 7.97
CA VAL A 30 -14.87 -3.01 6.66
C VAL A 30 -15.62 -3.93 5.70
N ALA A 31 -16.52 -3.36 4.89
CA ALA A 31 -17.09 -4.00 3.71
C ALA A 31 -16.41 -3.43 2.45
N PRO A 32 -15.38 -4.10 1.91
CA PRO A 32 -14.54 -3.53 0.87
C PRO A 32 -15.18 -3.66 -0.51
N ARG A 33 -14.88 -2.70 -1.39
CA ARG A 33 -15.01 -2.87 -2.84
C ARG A 33 -13.88 -3.76 -3.33
N SER A 34 -14.17 -4.71 -4.22
CA SER A 34 -13.17 -5.69 -4.68
C SER A 34 -12.13 -5.04 -5.58
N LEU A 35 -10.87 -5.04 -5.15
CA LEU A 35 -9.75 -4.59 -5.97
C LEU A 35 -9.50 -5.51 -7.18
N PRO A 36 -9.47 -6.85 -7.03
CA PRO A 36 -9.32 -7.75 -8.17
C PRO A 36 -10.44 -7.57 -9.21
N ASP A 37 -11.72 -7.53 -8.78
CA ASP A 37 -12.84 -7.40 -9.72
C ASP A 37 -12.79 -6.08 -10.50
N ALA A 38 -12.35 -4.99 -9.87
CA ALA A 38 -12.21 -3.70 -10.53
C ALA A 38 -11.09 -3.72 -11.59
N LEU A 39 -9.96 -4.37 -11.29
CA LEU A 39 -8.86 -4.53 -12.24
C LEU A 39 -9.24 -5.46 -13.41
N GLU A 40 -9.88 -6.60 -13.11
CA GLU A 40 -10.38 -7.54 -14.11
C GLU A 40 -11.45 -6.91 -15.00
N GLY A 41 -12.36 -6.13 -14.41
CA GLY A 41 -13.39 -5.39 -15.14
C GLY A 41 -12.79 -4.38 -16.12
N ALA A 42 -11.77 -3.63 -15.71
CA ALA A 42 -11.06 -2.70 -16.58
C ALA A 42 -10.39 -3.45 -17.77
N ALA A 43 -9.74 -4.58 -17.49
CA ALA A 43 -9.12 -5.41 -18.52
C ALA A 43 -10.16 -6.01 -19.49
N ALA A 44 -11.30 -6.47 -18.99
CA ALA A 44 -12.40 -7.00 -19.80
C ALA A 44 -13.00 -5.94 -20.74
N ASP A 45 -13.00 -4.67 -20.32
CA ASP A 45 -13.41 -3.53 -21.15
C ASP A 45 -12.34 -3.10 -22.18
N GLY A 46 -11.20 -3.81 -22.25
CA GLY A 46 -10.08 -3.51 -23.16
C GLY A 46 -9.23 -2.30 -22.68
N ARG A 47 -9.34 -1.90 -21.42
CA ARG A 47 -8.51 -0.86 -20.80
C ARG A 47 -7.32 -1.48 -20.07
N VAL A 48 -6.24 -0.72 -19.94
CA VAL A 48 -5.15 -1.10 -19.02
C VAL A 48 -5.67 -0.90 -17.60
N PRO A 49 -5.63 -1.94 -16.72
CA PRO A 49 -6.06 -1.81 -15.32
C PRO A 49 -5.03 -1.00 -14.51
N VAL A 50 -5.30 0.28 -14.33
CA VAL A 50 -4.41 1.20 -13.64
C VAL A 50 -4.91 1.49 -12.23
N VAL A 51 -4.01 1.36 -11.24
CA VAL A 51 -4.19 1.94 -9.91
C VAL A 51 -3.48 3.29 -9.90
N ALA A 52 -4.23 4.38 -9.83
CA ALA A 52 -3.65 5.73 -9.77
C ALA A 52 -3.36 6.14 -8.32
N GLU A 53 -2.31 6.94 -8.10
CA GLU A 53 -1.86 7.27 -6.75
C GLU A 53 -2.06 8.76 -6.41
N VAL A 54 -2.76 9.03 -5.31
CA VAL A 54 -2.82 10.33 -4.64
C VAL A 54 -1.68 10.40 -3.63
N LYS A 55 -0.69 11.24 -3.95
CA LYS A 55 0.53 11.43 -3.15
C LYS A 55 0.95 12.89 -3.15
N PRO A 56 0.90 13.59 -1.99
CA PRO A 56 1.29 15.00 -1.88
C PRO A 56 2.78 15.23 -2.13
N THR A 57 3.65 14.41 -1.55
CA THR A 57 5.11 14.49 -1.71
C THR A 57 5.77 13.12 -1.58
N SER A 58 7.09 13.06 -1.80
CA SER A 58 7.90 11.88 -1.48
C SER A 58 9.36 12.26 -1.21
N PRO A 59 10.12 11.45 -0.46
CA PRO A 59 11.53 11.71 -0.20
C PRO A 59 12.43 11.79 -1.45
N THR A 60 11.93 11.32 -2.59
CA THR A 60 12.67 11.27 -3.87
C THR A 60 12.15 12.27 -4.91
N THR A 61 11.22 13.15 -4.55
CA THR A 61 10.60 14.11 -5.48
C THR A 61 10.68 15.50 -4.90
N ASP A 62 11.15 16.48 -5.69
CA ASP A 62 11.12 17.87 -5.29
C ASP A 62 9.69 18.43 -5.40
N GLY A 63 9.26 19.16 -4.36
CA GLY A 63 7.99 19.85 -4.32
C GLY A 63 6.87 19.09 -3.59
N GLN A 64 5.82 19.83 -3.30
CA GLN A 64 4.60 19.39 -2.65
C GLN A 64 3.41 19.73 -3.55
N ARG A 65 2.40 18.89 -3.57
CA ARG A 65 1.14 19.12 -4.28
C ARG A 65 0.08 19.56 -3.28
N ASP A 66 -0.61 20.65 -3.60
CA ASP A 66 -1.70 21.19 -2.78
C ASP A 66 -3.08 20.92 -3.40
N ASP A 67 -3.18 19.91 -4.30
CA ASP A 67 -4.45 19.52 -4.91
C ASP A 67 -5.41 18.95 -3.86
N ASP A 68 -6.70 19.24 -4.00
CA ASP A 68 -7.73 18.54 -3.21
C ASP A 68 -7.71 17.04 -3.56
N PRO A 69 -7.48 16.16 -2.58
CA PRO A 69 -7.31 14.73 -2.84
C PRO A 69 -8.56 14.07 -3.43
N ALA A 70 -9.76 14.52 -3.04
CA ALA A 70 -11.01 13.98 -3.55
C ALA A 70 -11.29 14.44 -4.99
N GLU A 71 -10.97 15.69 -5.34
CA GLU A 71 -11.08 16.19 -6.73
C GLU A 71 -10.08 15.47 -7.64
N LEU A 72 -8.83 15.35 -7.20
CA LEU A 72 -7.79 14.64 -7.95
C LEU A 72 -8.17 13.17 -8.19
N ALA A 73 -8.70 12.49 -7.18
CA ALA A 73 -9.16 11.11 -7.33
C ALA A 73 -10.32 10.98 -8.35
N ARG A 74 -11.30 11.91 -8.34
CA ARG A 74 -12.38 11.91 -9.33
C ARG A 74 -11.84 12.10 -10.75
N GLU A 75 -10.86 12.97 -10.95
CA GLU A 75 -10.22 13.17 -12.25
C GLU A 75 -9.47 11.92 -12.71
N MET A 76 -8.75 11.24 -11.81
CA MET A 76 -8.08 9.97 -12.09
C MET A 76 -9.07 8.88 -12.52
N VAL A 77 -10.20 8.76 -11.82
CA VAL A 77 -11.28 7.82 -12.17
C VAL A 77 -11.92 8.18 -13.50
N ALA A 78 -12.19 9.46 -13.75
CA ALA A 78 -12.69 9.93 -15.04
C ALA A 78 -11.69 9.66 -16.18
N GLY A 79 -10.38 9.67 -15.89
CA GLY A 79 -9.30 9.28 -16.79
C GLY A 79 -9.19 7.76 -17.02
N GLY A 80 -9.95 6.94 -16.29
CA GLY A 80 -10.01 5.48 -16.48
C GLY A 80 -9.26 4.67 -15.43
N ALA A 81 -8.82 5.26 -14.30
CA ALA A 81 -8.26 4.50 -13.19
C ALA A 81 -9.26 3.47 -12.68
N ALA A 82 -8.81 2.22 -12.50
CA ALA A 82 -9.63 1.12 -11.98
C ALA A 82 -9.69 1.11 -10.45
N ALA A 83 -8.68 1.69 -9.79
CA ALA A 83 -8.59 1.88 -8.36
C ALA A 83 -7.74 3.11 -8.02
N ILE A 84 -7.86 3.60 -6.79
CA ILE A 84 -7.05 4.71 -6.28
C ILE A 84 -6.20 4.21 -5.12
N SER A 85 -4.90 4.54 -5.12
CA SER A 85 -3.99 4.39 -3.99
C SER A 85 -3.83 5.75 -3.30
N VAL A 86 -3.92 5.79 -1.97
CA VAL A 86 -3.76 7.02 -1.19
C VAL A 86 -2.66 6.84 -0.15
N LEU A 87 -1.65 7.71 -0.19
CA LEU A 87 -0.61 7.76 0.83
C LEU A 87 -1.21 8.28 2.15
N THR A 88 -1.00 7.52 3.24
CA THR A 88 -1.42 7.93 4.59
C THR A 88 -0.24 8.14 5.54
N GLU A 89 1.00 7.90 5.09
CA GLU A 89 2.22 8.16 5.85
C GLU A 89 2.44 9.69 6.00
N PRO A 90 2.41 10.24 7.23
CA PRO A 90 2.37 11.70 7.42
C PRO A 90 3.74 12.37 7.37
N ASP A 91 4.79 11.71 7.90
CA ASP A 91 6.06 12.39 8.22
C ASP A 91 6.96 12.61 7.00
N HIS A 92 6.91 11.69 6.02
CA HIS A 92 7.80 11.69 4.85
C HIS A 92 7.07 11.89 3.52
N PHE A 93 5.74 11.62 3.50
CA PHE A 93 4.92 11.71 2.29
C PHE A 93 3.81 12.74 2.40
N ASP A 94 3.69 13.41 3.56
CA ASP A 94 2.61 14.37 3.86
C ASP A 94 1.21 13.77 3.58
N GLY A 95 1.10 12.47 3.79
CA GLY A 95 -0.15 11.73 3.65
C GLY A 95 -1.05 11.89 4.87
N SER A 96 -2.33 11.58 4.72
CA SER A 96 -3.25 11.60 5.85
C SER A 96 -4.40 10.59 5.73
N THR A 97 -4.89 10.12 6.86
CA THR A 97 -6.09 9.28 6.94
C THR A 97 -7.35 10.05 6.55
N ASP A 98 -7.39 11.36 6.78
CA ASP A 98 -8.50 12.22 6.36
C ASP A 98 -8.58 12.33 4.83
N ALA A 99 -7.42 12.44 4.14
CA ALA A 99 -7.36 12.42 2.69
C ALA A 99 -7.89 11.09 2.13
N LEU A 100 -7.52 9.96 2.74
CA LEU A 100 -8.02 8.65 2.33
C LEU A 100 -9.54 8.55 2.51
N THR A 101 -10.08 9.02 3.65
CA THR A 101 -11.52 9.06 3.90
C THR A 101 -12.23 9.90 2.85
N ALA A 102 -11.72 11.12 2.57
CA ALA A 102 -12.30 12.02 1.57
C ALA A 102 -12.30 11.40 0.16
N VAL A 103 -11.20 10.73 -0.21
CA VAL A 103 -11.11 10.02 -1.50
C VAL A 103 -12.10 8.87 -1.55
N ARG A 104 -12.17 8.02 -0.50
CA ARG A 104 -13.05 6.86 -0.46
C ARG A 104 -14.53 7.23 -0.57
N ASP A 105 -14.91 8.36 0.02
CA ASP A 105 -16.26 8.94 -0.08
C ASP A 105 -16.56 9.56 -1.46
N ALA A 106 -15.52 9.95 -2.19
CA ALA A 106 -15.65 10.69 -3.44
C ALA A 106 -15.70 9.81 -4.70
N VAL A 107 -15.28 8.53 -4.61
CA VAL A 107 -15.16 7.62 -5.76
C VAL A 107 -15.86 6.28 -5.49
N ASP A 108 -16.31 5.61 -6.56
CA ASP A 108 -16.96 4.31 -6.51
C ASP A 108 -15.97 3.14 -6.74
N VAL A 109 -14.74 3.43 -7.15
CA VAL A 109 -13.68 2.43 -7.34
C VAL A 109 -13.02 2.08 -6.02
N PRO A 110 -12.37 0.90 -5.88
CA PRO A 110 -11.65 0.53 -4.67
C PRO A 110 -10.53 1.51 -4.31
N VAL A 111 -10.35 1.74 -3.01
CA VAL A 111 -9.28 2.61 -2.49
C VAL A 111 -8.31 1.78 -1.64
N LEU A 112 -7.04 1.84 -2.03
CA LEU A 112 -5.91 1.21 -1.34
C LEU A 112 -5.29 2.22 -0.37
N ARG A 113 -5.19 1.87 0.91
CA ARG A 113 -4.34 2.56 1.87
C ARG A 113 -2.88 2.21 1.64
N LYS A 114 -2.08 3.18 1.23
CA LYS A 114 -0.65 3.03 1.06
C LYS A 114 0.10 3.63 2.24
N ASP A 115 0.69 2.78 3.05
CA ASP A 115 1.36 3.14 4.29
C ASP A 115 2.41 2.08 4.65
N PHE A 116 3.20 2.34 5.69
CA PHE A 116 4.12 1.37 6.32
C PHE A 116 3.42 0.78 7.55
N LEU A 117 2.72 -0.33 7.35
CA LEU A 117 1.97 -1.03 8.39
C LEU A 117 2.84 -2.16 8.95
N LEU A 118 3.23 -2.02 10.22
CA LEU A 118 4.14 -2.93 10.91
C LEU A 118 3.46 -3.69 12.06
N GLU A 119 2.32 -3.17 12.55
CA GLU A 119 1.57 -3.71 13.68
C GLU A 119 0.08 -3.80 13.36
N GLU A 120 -0.58 -4.83 13.88
CA GLU A 120 -2.01 -5.06 13.63
C GLU A 120 -2.92 -3.88 14.00
N ALA A 121 -2.61 -3.19 15.11
CA ALA A 121 -3.40 -2.06 15.58
C ALA A 121 -3.37 -0.86 14.59
N GLN A 122 -2.35 -0.76 13.75
CA GLN A 122 -2.27 0.29 12.71
C GLN A 122 -3.30 0.11 11.60
N LEU A 123 -3.81 -1.11 11.40
CA LEU A 123 -4.91 -1.39 10.47
C LEU A 123 -6.19 -0.63 10.86
N ASP A 124 -6.36 -0.35 12.14
CA ASP A 124 -7.57 0.26 12.69
C ASP A 124 -7.63 1.79 12.56
N ALA A 125 -6.61 2.42 11.96
CA ALA A 125 -6.51 3.88 11.87
C ALA A 125 -7.56 4.51 10.91
N VAL A 126 -7.93 3.83 9.82
CA VAL A 126 -8.88 4.34 8.82
C VAL A 126 -9.44 3.20 7.98
N GLU A 127 -10.71 3.33 7.57
CA GLU A 127 -11.32 2.40 6.61
C GLU A 127 -10.74 2.56 5.20
N ALA A 128 -10.39 1.44 4.57
CA ALA A 128 -9.98 1.33 3.17
C ALA A 128 -10.57 0.06 2.55
N ASP A 129 -10.53 -0.08 1.23
CA ASP A 129 -10.97 -1.32 0.58
C ASP A 129 -9.82 -2.34 0.54
N ALA A 130 -8.58 -1.84 0.45
CA ALA A 130 -7.37 -2.65 0.55
C ALA A 130 -6.30 -1.92 1.37
N VAL A 131 -5.38 -2.69 1.93
CA VAL A 131 -4.19 -2.18 2.64
C VAL A 131 -2.92 -2.74 1.99
N LEU A 132 -1.83 -1.95 2.01
CA LEU A 132 -0.52 -2.40 1.58
C LEU A 132 0.20 -3.07 2.74
N LEU A 133 0.72 -4.28 2.51
CA LEU A 133 1.66 -4.97 3.40
C LEU A 133 2.97 -5.18 2.66
N ILE A 134 4.09 -4.67 3.19
CA ILE A 134 5.39 -4.78 2.53
C ILE A 134 6.12 -5.97 3.14
N ALA A 135 6.28 -7.06 2.38
CA ALA A 135 6.84 -8.32 2.86
C ALA A 135 8.24 -8.18 3.49
N ARG A 136 9.05 -7.26 2.97
CA ARG A 136 10.40 -6.99 3.47
C ARG A 136 10.44 -6.48 4.90
N PHE A 137 9.41 -5.78 5.36
CA PHE A 137 9.33 -5.20 6.71
C PHE A 137 8.56 -6.06 7.70
N LEU A 138 8.02 -7.18 7.24
CA LEU A 138 7.30 -8.20 8.01
C LEU A 138 8.09 -9.53 7.87
N ASP A 139 9.38 -9.51 8.24
CA ASP A 139 10.33 -10.59 8.01
C ASP A 139 10.56 -11.50 9.24
N GLY A 140 10.00 -11.14 10.39
CA GLY A 140 9.97 -12.00 11.57
C GLY A 140 9.11 -13.25 11.36
N ASP A 141 9.41 -14.32 12.13
CA ASP A 141 8.68 -15.59 12.02
C ASP A 141 7.17 -15.38 12.22
N GLY A 142 6.39 -15.55 11.15
CA GLY A 142 4.93 -15.45 11.17
C GLY A 142 4.34 -14.04 11.19
N GLU A 143 5.15 -12.98 11.08
CA GLU A 143 4.65 -11.59 11.08
C GLU A 143 3.74 -11.30 9.88
N LEU A 144 4.15 -11.71 8.68
CA LEU A 144 3.33 -11.54 7.47
C LEU A 144 2.01 -12.30 7.56
N ASP A 145 2.05 -13.54 8.07
CA ASP A 145 0.86 -14.38 8.29
C ASP A 145 -0.11 -13.72 9.27
N ALA A 146 0.41 -13.19 10.38
CA ALA A 146 -0.37 -12.50 11.41
C ALA A 146 -1.04 -11.23 10.82
N MET A 147 -0.28 -10.41 10.10
CA MET A 147 -0.80 -9.20 9.46
C MET A 147 -1.87 -9.51 8.40
N LEU A 148 -1.67 -10.54 7.58
CA LEU A 148 -2.66 -11.01 6.61
C LEU A 148 -3.95 -11.49 7.30
N ALA A 149 -3.81 -12.28 8.38
CA ALA A 149 -4.96 -12.73 9.16
C ALA A 149 -5.70 -11.54 9.79
N ALA A 150 -4.97 -10.61 10.40
CA ALA A 150 -5.54 -9.42 11.03
C ALA A 150 -6.26 -8.51 10.04
N ALA A 151 -5.72 -8.35 8.81
CA ALA A 151 -6.37 -7.61 7.73
C ALA A 151 -7.68 -8.28 7.30
N ARG A 152 -7.66 -9.60 7.06
CA ARG A 152 -8.85 -10.39 6.69
C ARG A 152 -9.94 -10.36 7.75
N GLU A 153 -9.58 -10.46 9.02
CA GLU A 153 -10.52 -10.40 10.15
C GLU A 153 -11.24 -9.05 10.27
N ARG A 154 -10.64 -7.98 9.74
CA ARG A 154 -11.22 -6.64 9.65
C ARG A 154 -11.99 -6.41 8.34
N GLY A 155 -11.92 -7.35 7.40
CA GLY A 155 -12.54 -7.27 6.09
C GLY A 155 -11.69 -6.57 5.03
N PHE A 156 -10.45 -6.17 5.34
CA PHE A 156 -9.57 -5.60 4.32
C PHE A 156 -9.07 -6.66 3.32
N GLN A 157 -8.94 -6.26 2.08
CA GLN A 157 -8.06 -6.94 1.12
C GLN A 157 -6.61 -6.50 1.40
N ALA A 158 -5.66 -7.43 1.30
CA ALA A 158 -4.25 -7.11 1.47
C ALA A 158 -3.51 -7.25 0.14
N LEU A 159 -2.93 -6.13 -0.33
CA LEU A 159 -1.93 -6.14 -1.40
C LEU A 159 -0.55 -6.33 -0.75
N VAL A 160 0.08 -7.49 -0.98
CA VAL A 160 1.41 -7.77 -0.48
C VAL A 160 2.45 -7.33 -1.49
N GLU A 161 3.26 -6.34 -1.13
CA GLU A 161 4.36 -5.85 -1.95
C GLU A 161 5.61 -6.70 -1.71
N VAL A 162 6.22 -7.15 -2.80
CA VAL A 162 7.45 -7.96 -2.81
C VAL A 162 8.49 -7.36 -3.75
N HIS A 163 9.79 -7.55 -3.45
CA HIS A 163 10.90 -6.98 -4.21
C HIS A 163 11.80 -8.04 -4.83
N ASP A 164 11.67 -9.29 -4.39
CA ASP A 164 12.46 -10.41 -4.88
C ASP A 164 11.69 -11.74 -4.80
N ARG A 165 12.33 -12.80 -5.33
CA ARG A 165 11.73 -14.14 -5.37
C ARG A 165 11.53 -14.76 -3.99
N ALA A 166 12.38 -14.45 -3.02
CA ALA A 166 12.25 -15.00 -1.66
C ALA A 166 11.05 -14.36 -0.95
N GLU A 167 10.85 -13.04 -1.10
CA GLU A 167 9.68 -12.33 -0.60
C GLU A 167 8.40 -12.82 -1.29
N LEU A 168 8.44 -13.04 -2.63
CA LEU A 168 7.32 -13.62 -3.37
C LEU A 168 6.93 -15.00 -2.82
N GLN A 169 7.91 -15.88 -2.58
CA GLN A 169 7.63 -17.21 -2.03
C GLN A 169 7.01 -17.12 -0.63
N ARG A 170 7.51 -16.24 0.24
CA ARG A 170 6.92 -15.99 1.57
C ARG A 170 5.48 -15.49 1.46
N ALA A 171 5.20 -14.56 0.55
CA ALA A 171 3.84 -14.06 0.33
C ALA A 171 2.88 -15.16 -0.12
N ILE A 172 3.32 -16.05 -1.02
CA ILE A 172 2.54 -17.21 -1.48
C ILE A 172 2.31 -18.18 -0.32
N ASP A 173 3.34 -18.53 0.45
CA ASP A 173 3.27 -19.47 1.57
C ASP A 173 2.35 -18.94 2.68
N ALA A 174 2.36 -17.62 2.93
CA ALA A 174 1.44 -16.93 3.85
C ALA A 174 0.00 -16.82 3.30
N GLY A 175 -0.24 -17.24 2.05
CA GLY A 175 -1.56 -17.24 1.43
C GLY A 175 -2.03 -15.85 1.00
N ALA A 176 -1.14 -14.98 0.52
CA ALA A 176 -1.52 -13.70 -0.06
C ALA A 176 -2.36 -13.90 -1.33
N ASP A 177 -3.51 -13.22 -1.41
CA ASP A 177 -4.43 -13.29 -2.55
C ASP A 177 -4.06 -12.28 -3.65
N ILE A 178 -3.44 -11.15 -3.27
CA ILE A 178 -3.04 -10.06 -4.17
C ILE A 178 -1.57 -9.74 -3.91
N ILE A 179 -0.74 -9.87 -4.93
CA ILE A 179 0.70 -9.63 -4.83
C ILE A 179 1.10 -8.55 -5.84
N GLY A 180 1.86 -7.57 -5.38
CA GLY A 180 2.46 -6.53 -6.20
C GLY A 180 3.98 -6.64 -6.19
N VAL A 181 4.59 -6.62 -7.37
CA VAL A 181 6.06 -6.59 -7.49
C VAL A 181 6.52 -5.13 -7.57
N ASN A 182 7.39 -4.72 -6.66
CA ASN A 182 8.01 -3.40 -6.67
C ASN A 182 9.46 -3.52 -7.15
N ASN A 183 9.79 -2.79 -8.22
CA ASN A 183 11.11 -2.77 -8.82
C ASN A 183 12.05 -1.71 -8.21
N ARG A 184 11.63 -1.02 -7.15
CA ARG A 184 12.49 -0.09 -6.42
C ARG A 184 13.18 -0.80 -5.27
N ASP A 185 14.50 -0.91 -5.33
CA ASP A 185 15.30 -1.39 -4.20
C ASP A 185 15.20 -0.40 -3.01
N LEU A 186 14.70 -0.89 -1.88
CA LEU A 186 14.55 -0.10 -0.65
C LEU A 186 15.87 0.11 0.11
N ALA A 187 16.94 -0.64 -0.23
CA ALA A 187 18.26 -0.43 0.34
C ALA A 187 18.99 0.73 -0.35
N ALA A 188 18.91 0.81 -1.69
CA ALA A 188 19.58 1.82 -2.49
C ALA A 188 18.65 2.95 -2.98
N LEU A 189 17.34 2.75 -2.95
CA LEU A 189 16.28 3.59 -3.55
C LEU A 189 16.40 3.68 -5.09
N ASP A 190 17.14 2.78 -5.69
CA ASP A 190 17.30 2.67 -7.14
C ASP A 190 16.17 1.83 -7.75
N VAL A 191 15.88 2.08 -9.03
CA VAL A 191 14.89 1.31 -9.79
C VAL A 191 15.63 0.28 -10.64
N ASP A 192 15.32 -1.00 -10.43
CA ASP A 192 15.80 -2.12 -11.23
C ASP A 192 14.65 -2.68 -12.08
N LEU A 193 14.72 -2.48 -13.40
CA LEU A 193 13.70 -2.97 -14.32
C LEU A 193 13.80 -4.48 -14.57
N ASP A 194 14.91 -5.11 -14.23
CA ASP A 194 15.13 -6.54 -14.41
C ASP A 194 14.50 -7.37 -13.27
N THR A 195 13.97 -6.71 -12.22
CA THR A 195 13.27 -7.37 -11.09
C THR A 195 12.15 -8.32 -11.56
N PHE A 196 11.50 -8.04 -12.69
CA PHE A 196 10.44 -8.88 -13.25
C PHE A 196 10.94 -10.08 -14.05
N GLU A 197 12.23 -10.14 -14.36
CA GLU A 197 12.85 -11.22 -15.15
C GLU A 197 13.56 -12.27 -14.27
N SER A 198 13.71 -12.00 -12.98
CA SER A 198 14.50 -12.78 -12.01
C SER A 198 13.71 -13.91 -11.33
#